data_7385cca782ea2ecc3e2fecd965ad5f80
#
_entry.id   7385cca782ea2ecc3e2fecd965ad5f80
#
_cell.length_a   1.000
_cell.length_b   1.000
_cell.length_c   1.000
_cell.angle_alpha   90.00
_cell.angle_beta   90.00
_cell.angle_gamma   90.00
#
_symmetry.space_group_name_H-M   'P 1'
#
loop_
_entity.id
_entity.type
_entity.pdbx_description
1 polymer ?
#
loop_
_entity_poly.entity_id
_entity_poly.type
_entity_poly.pdbx_seq_one_letter_code
_entity_poly.pdbx_strand_id
1 'polypeptide(L)'
;MEIKKRLSFFELLKRIGPGIVLTGVVIGPGVITTASMVGASYGYALMWLFLPIAFMGVTFVVASYRITLLTGMPSIKAIRHYFGKTAAIIVGVSTFLSCVFFTIGNISGTGAAMNLLFGIDWKIGAIIMLLILVYCYFSKNVYSKIEKLILLCIFGMIIAFYISLASVGGPSISLTIEGMTHWYFPAGSLYLALGFISTHASITTGIYGTYLSKEKKWSKDDLYNGGMLADALAHVIGIILVSGAIVLVGAIVLHPYNLSISSPTQLSDLLKPFLGTTFAPIIMGIALLASAFSSLLGNTHRSVVLLNAGFNKPTNLDHKSIQIGAVIVLIISAIISFSYGGSPIELIYISNIATSVATPVAGLLMMLLLFKKDVNKGEKRPYLLQTAMVISYTFCLALIIASIISVF
;
A
#
# COMPACT_ATOMS: atom_id res chain seq x y z
N MET A 1 3.80 -6.08 -38.71
CA MET A 1 3.84 -5.79 -37.26
C MET A 1 5.25 -6.13 -36.80
N GLU A 2 6.12 -5.13 -36.71
CA GLU A 2 7.48 -5.35 -36.22
C GLU A 2 7.41 -5.95 -34.83
N ILE A 3 8.10 -7.06 -34.63
CA ILE A 3 8.24 -7.69 -33.31
C ILE A 3 9.11 -6.74 -32.50
N LYS A 4 8.48 -5.87 -31.69
CA LYS A 4 9.21 -4.94 -30.82
C LYS A 4 10.12 -5.74 -29.90
N LYS A 5 11.41 -5.42 -29.93
CA LYS A 5 12.47 -6.11 -29.19
C LYS A 5 12.15 -6.05 -27.68
N ARG A 6 12.08 -7.21 -27.03
CA ARG A 6 12.02 -7.25 -25.55
C ARG A 6 13.28 -6.63 -24.97
N LEU A 7 13.12 -5.83 -23.96
CA LEU A 7 14.25 -5.22 -23.25
C LEU A 7 15.05 -6.31 -22.52
N SER A 8 16.36 -6.13 -22.46
CA SER A 8 17.23 -6.93 -21.60
C SER A 8 16.93 -6.69 -20.11
N PHE A 9 17.39 -7.58 -19.23
CA PHE A 9 17.20 -7.43 -17.78
C PHE A 9 17.68 -6.08 -17.23
N PHE A 10 18.87 -5.63 -17.66
CA PHE A 10 19.42 -4.34 -17.24
C PHE A 10 18.63 -3.14 -17.78
N GLU A 11 18.10 -3.24 -18.99
CA GLU A 11 17.23 -2.20 -19.56
C GLU A 11 15.89 -2.15 -18.83
N LEU A 12 15.33 -3.31 -18.44
CA LEU A 12 14.12 -3.40 -17.61
C LEU A 12 14.34 -2.73 -16.25
N LEU A 13 15.46 -2.98 -15.57
CA LEU A 13 15.79 -2.33 -14.29
C LEU A 13 15.82 -0.80 -14.40
N LYS A 14 16.33 -0.25 -15.51
CA LYS A 14 16.33 1.21 -15.76
C LYS A 14 14.93 1.77 -16.01
N ARG A 15 13.98 0.94 -16.47
CA ARG A 15 12.58 1.34 -16.70
C ARG A 15 11.75 1.33 -15.44
N ILE A 16 12.14 0.57 -14.42
CA ILE A 16 11.47 0.56 -13.12
C ILE A 16 11.58 1.95 -12.49
N GLY A 17 10.49 2.46 -11.97
CA GLY A 17 10.45 3.78 -11.34
C GLY A 17 9.16 4.03 -10.58
N PRO A 18 8.01 4.19 -11.25
CA PRO A 18 6.72 4.35 -10.57
C PRO A 18 6.48 3.24 -9.53
N GLY A 19 6.78 1.98 -9.87
CA GLY A 19 6.60 0.84 -8.97
C GLY A 19 7.40 0.95 -7.67
N ILE A 20 8.64 1.45 -7.71
CA ILE A 20 9.43 1.68 -6.49
C ILE A 20 8.81 2.79 -5.64
N VAL A 21 8.39 3.90 -6.27
CA VAL A 21 7.70 4.99 -5.56
C VAL A 21 6.41 4.49 -4.93
N LEU A 22 5.61 3.71 -5.67
CA LEU A 22 4.39 3.10 -5.16
C LEU A 22 4.67 2.19 -3.95
N THR A 23 5.76 1.42 -3.97
CA THR A 23 6.17 0.58 -2.85
C THR A 23 6.45 1.43 -1.60
N GLY A 24 7.21 2.51 -1.74
CA GLY A 24 7.51 3.42 -0.63
C GLY A 24 6.28 4.15 -0.07
N VAL A 25 5.28 4.43 -0.92
CA VAL A 25 4.00 5.03 -0.48
C VAL A 25 3.13 4.02 0.26
N VAL A 26 3.15 2.76 -0.14
CA VAL A 26 2.32 1.68 0.45
C VAL A 26 2.94 1.11 1.72
N ILE A 27 4.27 0.92 1.77
CA ILE A 27 4.94 0.41 2.97
C ILE A 27 4.91 1.48 4.06
N GLY A 28 3.87 1.43 4.86
CA GLY A 28 3.65 2.27 6.03
C GLY A 28 3.41 1.42 7.28
N PRO A 29 3.14 2.04 8.43
CA PRO A 29 2.76 1.35 9.66
C PRO A 29 1.61 0.36 9.46
N GLY A 30 0.71 0.66 8.52
CA GLY A 30 -0.40 -0.21 8.17
C GLY A 30 0.04 -1.58 7.67
N VAL A 31 1.01 -1.63 6.75
CA VAL A 31 1.58 -2.88 6.24
C VAL A 31 2.28 -3.65 7.36
N ILE A 32 3.11 -2.97 8.17
CA ILE A 32 3.84 -3.59 9.28
C ILE A 32 2.85 -4.18 10.29
N THR A 33 1.86 -3.39 10.72
CA THR A 33 0.89 -3.81 11.75
C THR A 33 0.02 -4.95 11.26
N THR A 34 -0.59 -4.85 10.07
CA THR A 34 -1.46 -5.93 9.57
C THR A 34 -0.71 -7.22 9.28
N ALA A 35 0.50 -7.14 8.72
CA ALA A 35 1.36 -8.31 8.53
C ALA A 35 1.73 -8.97 9.86
N SER A 36 2.10 -8.16 10.86
CA SER A 36 2.41 -8.64 12.20
C SER A 36 1.21 -9.32 12.86
N MET A 37 0.02 -8.72 12.76
CA MET A 37 -1.23 -9.29 13.30
C MET A 37 -1.62 -10.57 12.59
N VAL A 38 -1.45 -10.67 11.26
CA VAL A 38 -1.69 -11.90 10.49
C VAL A 38 -0.84 -13.04 11.03
N GLY A 39 0.47 -12.81 11.18
CA GLY A 39 1.39 -13.81 11.72
C GLY A 39 1.09 -14.17 13.18
N ALA A 40 0.90 -13.17 14.03
CA ALA A 40 0.66 -13.37 15.47
C ALA A 40 -0.66 -14.10 15.75
N SER A 41 -1.75 -13.71 15.07
CA SER A 41 -3.10 -14.26 15.37
C SER A 41 -3.37 -15.59 14.67
N TYR A 42 -2.82 -15.81 13.46
CA TYR A 42 -3.19 -16.96 12.62
C TYR A 42 -1.99 -17.81 12.17
N GLY A 43 -0.79 -17.51 12.66
CA GLY A 43 0.40 -18.26 12.30
C GLY A 43 0.61 -18.30 10.77
N TYR A 44 0.72 -19.52 10.25
CA TYR A 44 0.90 -19.75 8.81
C TYR A 44 -0.43 -19.83 8.04
N ALA A 45 -1.59 -19.89 8.71
CA ALA A 45 -2.87 -20.21 8.08
C ALA A 45 -3.32 -19.22 6.99
N LEU A 46 -2.88 -17.96 7.05
CA LEU A 46 -3.21 -16.93 6.06
C LEU A 46 -2.08 -16.65 5.04
N MET A 47 -1.03 -17.47 5.00
CA MET A 47 0.07 -17.31 4.03
C MET A 47 -0.39 -17.35 2.57
N TRP A 48 -1.45 -18.11 2.27
CA TRP A 48 -2.03 -18.17 0.93
C TRP A 48 -2.50 -16.80 0.40
N LEU A 49 -2.78 -15.81 1.27
CA LEU A 49 -3.19 -14.47 0.88
C LEU A 49 -2.12 -13.75 0.05
N PHE A 50 -0.85 -14.12 0.16
CA PHE A 50 0.20 -13.54 -0.69
C PHE A 50 0.01 -13.85 -2.18
N LEU A 51 -0.65 -14.98 -2.52
CA LEU A 51 -0.93 -15.33 -3.92
C LEU A 51 -1.97 -14.38 -4.55
N PRO A 52 -3.18 -14.19 -3.98
CA PRO A 52 -4.10 -13.19 -4.49
C PRO A 52 -3.55 -11.76 -4.39
N ILE A 53 -2.79 -11.40 -3.36
CA ILE A 53 -2.13 -10.08 -3.25
C ILE A 53 -1.20 -9.86 -4.45
N ALA A 54 -0.34 -10.83 -4.76
CA ALA A 54 0.56 -10.75 -5.92
C ALA A 54 -0.21 -10.62 -7.23
N PHE A 55 -1.19 -11.48 -7.43
CA PHE A 55 -2.02 -11.50 -8.63
C PHE A 55 -2.78 -10.19 -8.83
N MET A 56 -3.46 -9.70 -7.79
CA MET A 56 -4.24 -8.48 -7.83
C MET A 56 -3.35 -7.24 -7.95
N GLY A 57 -2.27 -7.16 -7.18
CA GLY A 57 -1.32 -6.05 -7.22
C GLY A 57 -0.76 -5.84 -8.63
N VAL A 58 -0.27 -6.91 -9.26
CA VAL A 58 0.19 -6.84 -10.67
C VAL A 58 -0.96 -6.47 -11.60
N THR A 59 -2.12 -7.10 -11.46
CA THR A 59 -3.28 -6.86 -12.33
C THR A 59 -3.73 -5.41 -12.29
N PHE A 60 -3.92 -4.81 -11.11
CA PHE A 60 -4.39 -3.45 -10.96
C PHE A 60 -3.40 -2.43 -11.51
N VAL A 61 -2.11 -2.63 -11.29
CA VAL A 61 -1.06 -1.74 -11.79
C VAL A 61 -0.96 -1.85 -13.33
N VAL A 62 -0.85 -3.07 -13.85
CA VAL A 62 -0.74 -3.31 -15.30
C VAL A 62 -1.98 -2.84 -16.05
N ALA A 63 -3.20 -3.06 -15.51
CA ALA A 63 -4.45 -2.58 -16.09
C ALA A 63 -4.47 -1.05 -16.19
N SER A 64 -4.08 -0.37 -15.11
CA SER A 64 -4.01 1.08 -15.04
C SER A 64 -3.01 1.66 -16.04
N TYR A 65 -1.81 1.08 -16.13
CA TYR A 65 -0.79 1.49 -17.09
C TYR A 65 -1.23 1.27 -18.53
N ARG A 66 -1.80 0.09 -18.83
CA ARG A 66 -2.31 -0.20 -20.18
C ARG A 66 -3.33 0.83 -20.64
N ILE A 67 -4.34 1.13 -19.82
CA ILE A 67 -5.35 2.14 -20.14
C ILE A 67 -4.68 3.47 -20.42
N THR A 68 -3.72 3.89 -19.60
CA THR A 68 -3.04 5.18 -19.74
C THR A 68 -2.20 5.26 -21.00
N LEU A 69 -1.42 4.22 -21.31
CA LEU A 69 -0.57 4.19 -22.49
C LEU A 69 -1.36 4.13 -23.80
N LEU A 70 -2.50 3.45 -23.81
CA LEU A 70 -3.37 3.38 -25.00
C LEU A 70 -4.16 4.66 -25.23
N THR A 71 -4.68 5.26 -24.14
CA THR A 71 -5.54 6.46 -24.26
C THR A 71 -4.76 7.76 -24.24
N GLY A 72 -3.51 7.76 -23.74
CA GLY A 72 -2.74 8.96 -23.46
C GLY A 72 -3.25 9.74 -22.23
N MET A 73 -4.19 9.16 -21.47
CA MET A 73 -4.84 9.79 -20.32
C MET A 73 -4.60 8.99 -19.04
N PRO A 74 -4.28 9.63 -17.90
CA PRO A 74 -4.32 8.96 -16.60
C PRO A 74 -5.71 8.38 -16.31
N SER A 75 -5.76 7.34 -15.48
CA SER A 75 -6.97 6.50 -15.28
C SER A 75 -8.24 7.28 -14.99
N ILE A 76 -8.27 8.24 -14.06
CA ILE A 76 -9.48 9.00 -13.72
C ILE A 76 -9.89 9.94 -14.87
N LYS A 77 -8.92 10.47 -15.63
CA LYS A 77 -9.22 11.26 -16.82
C LYS A 77 -9.81 10.39 -17.92
N ALA A 78 -9.33 9.15 -18.09
CA ALA A 78 -9.94 8.18 -18.99
C ALA A 78 -11.36 7.82 -18.55
N ILE A 79 -11.61 7.60 -17.26
CA ILE A 79 -12.96 7.39 -16.71
C ILE A 79 -13.87 8.58 -17.07
N ARG A 80 -13.40 9.82 -16.89
CA ARG A 80 -14.17 11.02 -17.26
C ARG A 80 -14.52 11.04 -18.73
N HIS A 81 -13.59 10.70 -19.60
CA HIS A 81 -13.77 10.71 -21.05
C HIS A 81 -14.81 9.66 -21.51
N TYR A 82 -14.74 8.45 -20.96
CA TYR A 82 -15.55 7.32 -21.43
C TYR A 82 -16.86 7.10 -20.67
N PHE A 83 -16.97 7.55 -19.40
CA PHE A 83 -18.14 7.36 -18.54
C PHE A 83 -18.72 8.65 -17.98
N GLY A 84 -18.13 9.79 -18.33
CA GLY A 84 -18.64 11.11 -17.97
C GLY A 84 -18.14 11.68 -16.64
N LYS A 85 -18.56 12.91 -16.37
CA LYS A 85 -18.12 13.73 -15.23
C LYS A 85 -18.46 13.07 -13.89
N THR A 86 -19.67 12.55 -13.74
CA THR A 86 -20.16 11.97 -12.49
C THR A 86 -19.34 10.75 -12.07
N ALA A 87 -19.07 9.83 -13.02
CA ALA A 87 -18.24 8.66 -12.75
C ALA A 87 -16.83 9.04 -12.28
N ALA A 88 -16.21 10.03 -12.92
CA ALA A 88 -14.89 10.51 -12.51
C ALA A 88 -14.90 11.15 -11.12
N ILE A 89 -15.93 11.91 -10.76
CA ILE A 89 -16.07 12.50 -9.42
C ILE A 89 -16.22 11.40 -8.37
N ILE A 90 -17.08 10.41 -8.61
CA ILE A 90 -17.30 9.31 -7.67
C ILE A 90 -16.00 8.53 -7.43
N VAL A 91 -15.24 8.20 -8.48
CA VAL A 91 -13.93 7.56 -8.35
C VAL A 91 -12.93 8.47 -7.65
N GLY A 92 -12.87 9.75 -8.02
CA GLY A 92 -11.98 10.71 -7.35
C GLY A 92 -12.25 10.82 -5.85
N VAL A 93 -13.53 10.90 -5.45
CA VAL A 93 -13.93 10.96 -4.04
C VAL A 93 -13.66 9.64 -3.31
N SER A 94 -14.03 8.50 -3.89
CA SER A 94 -13.81 7.20 -3.23
C SER A 94 -12.32 6.87 -3.05
N THR A 95 -11.49 7.17 -4.05
CA THR A 95 -10.04 7.01 -3.95
C THR A 95 -9.41 8.01 -2.97
N PHE A 96 -9.92 9.24 -2.90
CA PHE A 96 -9.54 10.23 -1.90
C PHE A 96 -9.84 9.73 -0.48
N LEU A 97 -11.07 9.25 -0.21
CA LEU A 97 -11.45 8.70 1.09
C LEU A 97 -10.56 7.52 1.50
N SER A 98 -10.29 6.60 0.59
CA SER A 98 -9.34 5.51 0.82
C SER A 98 -7.97 6.03 1.27
N CYS A 99 -7.46 7.08 0.63
CA CYS A 99 -6.20 7.70 1.01
C CYS A 99 -6.28 8.43 2.37
N VAL A 100 -7.41 9.07 2.70
CA VAL A 100 -7.62 9.70 4.01
C VAL A 100 -7.59 8.66 5.12
N PHE A 101 -8.29 7.53 4.96
CA PHE A 101 -8.24 6.44 5.93
C PHE A 101 -6.81 5.91 6.11
N PHE A 102 -6.08 5.71 5.02
CA PHE A 102 -4.68 5.29 5.10
C PHE A 102 -3.80 6.34 5.81
N THR A 103 -4.06 7.64 5.62
CA THR A 103 -3.37 8.74 6.32
C THR A 103 -3.66 8.70 7.82
N ILE A 104 -4.90 8.43 8.24
CA ILE A 104 -5.28 8.25 9.65
C ILE A 104 -4.44 7.15 10.31
N GLY A 105 -4.34 5.98 9.66
CA GLY A 105 -3.50 4.87 10.13
C GLY A 105 -2.02 5.24 10.23
N ASN A 106 -1.50 5.98 9.24
CA ASN A 106 -0.10 6.43 9.25
C ASN A 106 0.20 7.45 10.36
N ILE A 107 -0.73 8.36 10.68
CA ILE A 107 -0.61 9.30 11.81
C ILE A 107 -0.55 8.52 13.13
N SER A 108 -1.43 7.54 13.29
CA SER A 108 -1.43 6.67 14.48
C SER A 108 -0.12 5.88 14.59
N GLY A 109 0.38 5.37 13.46
CA GLY A 109 1.68 4.68 13.41
C GLY A 109 2.86 5.58 13.77
N THR A 110 2.83 6.85 13.35
CA THR A 110 3.81 7.84 13.77
C THR A 110 3.79 8.04 15.28
N GLY A 111 2.59 8.16 15.86
CA GLY A 111 2.40 8.25 17.31
C GLY A 111 2.90 7.00 18.05
N ALA A 112 2.58 5.81 17.53
CA ALA A 112 3.07 4.54 18.08
C ALA A 112 4.61 4.46 18.07
N ALA A 113 5.24 4.94 17.00
CA ALA A 113 6.69 5.02 16.90
C ALA A 113 7.30 5.96 17.95
N MET A 114 6.73 7.13 18.12
CA MET A 114 7.18 8.11 19.13
C MET A 114 6.99 7.61 20.56
N ASN A 115 5.91 6.86 20.81
CA ASN A 115 5.70 6.18 22.08
C ASN A 115 6.78 5.13 22.36
N LEU A 116 7.15 4.29 21.38
CA LEU A 116 8.23 3.30 21.51
C LEU A 116 9.60 3.94 21.75
N LEU A 117 9.89 5.04 21.06
CA LEU A 117 11.21 5.69 21.10
C LEU A 117 11.42 6.53 22.37
N PHE A 118 10.38 7.24 22.80
CA PHE A 118 10.50 8.28 23.81
C PHE A 118 9.56 8.11 25.02
N GLY A 119 8.68 7.08 25.01
CA GLY A 119 7.71 6.86 26.08
C GLY A 119 6.62 7.93 26.21
N ILE A 120 6.50 8.85 25.25
CA ILE A 120 5.52 9.91 25.27
C ILE A 120 4.15 9.44 24.78
N ASP A 121 3.10 10.16 25.14
CA ASP A 121 1.76 9.90 24.61
C ASP A 121 1.77 9.92 23.09
N TRP A 122 1.11 8.96 22.46
CA TRP A 122 1.16 8.76 21.01
C TRP A 122 0.57 9.95 20.23
N LYS A 123 -0.43 10.68 20.80
CA LYS A 123 -1.03 11.85 20.16
C LYS A 123 -0.04 13.03 20.15
N ILE A 124 0.65 13.24 21.27
CA ILE A 124 1.70 14.27 21.39
C ILE A 124 2.84 13.96 20.42
N GLY A 125 3.30 12.70 20.40
CA GLY A 125 4.34 12.25 19.48
C GLY A 125 3.95 12.44 18.01
N ALA A 126 2.71 12.12 17.66
CA ALA A 126 2.20 12.34 16.31
C ALA A 126 2.18 13.84 15.95
N ILE A 127 1.73 14.74 16.86
CA ILE A 127 1.72 16.20 16.61
C ILE A 127 3.12 16.71 16.29
N ILE A 128 4.12 16.34 17.07
CA ILE A 128 5.53 16.75 16.84
C ILE A 128 5.97 16.36 15.42
N MET A 129 5.73 15.12 15.03
CA MET A 129 6.13 14.62 13.72
C MET A 129 5.32 15.22 12.57
N LEU A 130 4.04 15.54 12.79
CA LEU A 130 3.23 16.25 11.78
C LEU A 130 3.74 17.65 11.51
N LEU A 131 4.20 18.38 12.54
CA LEU A 131 4.83 19.70 12.38
C LEU A 131 6.12 19.59 11.55
N ILE A 132 6.94 18.59 11.80
CA ILE A 132 8.15 18.31 10.99
C ILE A 132 7.76 18.01 9.55
N LEU A 133 6.73 17.19 9.34
CA LEU A 133 6.24 16.83 8.00
C LEU A 133 5.74 18.06 7.23
N VAL A 134 4.94 18.91 7.86
CA VAL A 134 4.47 20.17 7.26
C VAL A 134 5.64 21.06 6.86
N TYR A 135 6.64 21.19 7.74
CA TYR A 135 7.87 21.93 7.40
C TYR A 135 8.56 21.33 6.16
N CYS A 136 8.63 20.01 6.04
CA CYS A 136 9.24 19.35 4.90
C CYS A 136 8.48 19.59 3.59
N TYR A 137 7.15 19.75 3.60
CA TYR A 137 6.38 20.07 2.39
C TYR A 137 6.81 21.37 1.72
N PHE A 138 7.25 22.36 2.52
CA PHE A 138 7.65 23.67 2.02
C PHE A 138 9.17 23.83 1.83
N SER A 139 9.97 22.81 2.22
CA SER A 139 11.43 22.84 2.19
C SER A 139 12.05 21.72 1.34
N LYS A 140 12.19 21.97 0.04
CA LYS A 140 12.72 20.98 -0.93
C LYS A 140 14.09 20.38 -0.54
N ASN A 141 15.01 21.19 0.01
CA ASN A 141 16.36 20.73 0.37
C ASN A 141 16.36 19.81 1.60
N VAL A 142 15.51 20.08 2.57
CA VAL A 142 15.36 19.26 3.78
C VAL A 142 14.66 17.94 3.41
N TYR A 143 13.64 18.01 2.57
CA TYR A 143 12.92 16.84 2.08
C TYR A 143 13.84 15.80 1.45
N SER A 144 14.70 16.19 0.50
CA SER A 144 15.60 15.26 -0.19
C SER A 144 16.62 14.58 0.74
N LYS A 145 17.06 15.27 1.80
CA LYS A 145 17.96 14.67 2.80
C LYS A 145 17.24 13.67 3.69
N ILE A 146 16.03 14.03 4.13
CA ILE A 146 15.20 13.15 4.98
C ILE A 146 14.78 11.92 4.20
N GLU A 147 14.40 12.04 2.92
CA GLU A 147 14.04 10.93 2.05
C GLU A 147 15.13 9.85 1.99
N LYS A 148 16.39 10.24 1.83
CA LYS A 148 17.53 9.30 1.85
C LYS A 148 17.69 8.59 3.18
N LEU A 149 17.52 9.32 4.29
CA LEU A 149 17.58 8.74 5.63
C LEU A 149 16.44 7.73 5.85
N ILE A 150 15.23 8.08 5.43
CA ILE A 150 14.06 7.20 5.51
C ILE A 150 14.29 5.91 4.73
N LEU A 151 14.78 5.99 3.50
CA LEU A 151 15.09 4.82 2.68
C LEU A 151 16.11 3.91 3.37
N LEU A 152 17.14 4.49 3.99
CA LEU A 152 18.12 3.75 4.77
C LEU A 152 17.47 3.04 5.97
N CYS A 153 16.58 3.72 6.70
CA CYS A 153 15.87 3.15 7.84
C CYS A 153 14.91 2.03 7.42
N ILE A 154 14.18 2.20 6.31
CA ILE A 154 13.31 1.14 5.76
C ILE A 154 14.14 -0.08 5.35
N PHE A 155 15.28 0.13 4.70
CA PHE A 155 16.18 -0.95 4.34
C PHE A 155 16.75 -1.66 5.58
N GLY A 156 17.16 -0.91 6.59
CA GLY A 156 17.60 -1.44 7.89
C GLY A 156 16.51 -2.25 8.60
N MET A 157 15.25 -1.81 8.53
CA MET A 157 14.10 -2.52 9.05
C MET A 157 13.91 -3.88 8.34
N ILE A 158 13.98 -3.90 7.02
CA ILE A 158 13.89 -5.14 6.24
C ILE A 158 14.96 -6.13 6.69
N ILE A 159 16.20 -5.68 6.78
CA ILE A 159 17.32 -6.50 7.28
C ILE A 159 17.04 -7.00 8.70
N ALA A 160 16.55 -6.13 9.60
CA ALA A 160 16.25 -6.52 10.98
C ALA A 160 15.19 -7.62 11.06
N PHE A 161 14.13 -7.58 10.25
CA PHE A 161 13.13 -8.64 10.21
C PHE A 161 13.68 -9.95 9.65
N TYR A 162 14.52 -9.91 8.61
CA TYR A 162 15.16 -11.12 8.08
C TYR A 162 16.19 -11.72 9.05
N ILE A 163 16.95 -10.90 9.76
CA ILE A 163 17.85 -11.40 10.80
C ILE A 163 17.03 -11.96 11.98
N SER A 164 15.95 -11.30 12.40
CA SER A 164 15.05 -11.83 13.43
C SER A 164 14.50 -13.18 13.02
N LEU A 165 14.07 -13.34 11.76
CA LEU A 165 13.61 -14.62 11.23
C LEU A 165 14.70 -15.70 11.26
N ALA A 166 15.93 -15.35 10.90
CA ALA A 166 17.07 -16.27 10.94
C ALA A 166 17.44 -16.65 12.37
N SER A 167 17.38 -15.71 13.33
CA SER A 167 17.73 -15.92 14.74
C SER A 167 16.80 -16.91 15.46
N VAL A 168 15.57 -17.08 14.99
CA VAL A 168 14.61 -18.05 15.51
C VAL A 168 14.61 -19.39 14.74
N GLY A 169 15.64 -19.64 13.94
CA GLY A 169 15.78 -20.88 13.16
C GLY A 169 15.10 -20.88 11.78
N GLY A 170 14.56 -19.74 11.35
CA GLY A 170 13.85 -19.61 10.09
C GLY A 170 12.43 -20.20 10.11
N PRO A 171 11.67 -20.05 9.01
CA PRO A 171 10.31 -20.58 8.91
C PRO A 171 10.31 -22.09 8.70
N SER A 172 9.31 -22.77 9.28
CA SER A 172 9.04 -24.16 8.94
C SER A 172 8.60 -24.25 7.47
N ILE A 173 9.38 -24.93 6.64
CA ILE A 173 9.07 -25.10 5.20
C ILE A 173 7.75 -25.84 5.04
N SER A 174 7.51 -26.89 5.83
CA SER A 174 6.27 -27.67 5.80
C SER A 174 5.05 -26.79 6.11
N LEU A 175 5.07 -26.05 7.23
CA LEU A 175 3.96 -25.16 7.62
C LEU A 175 3.77 -24.00 6.64
N THR A 176 4.86 -23.50 6.04
CA THR A 176 4.78 -22.46 5.02
C THR A 176 4.07 -22.97 3.77
N ILE A 177 4.44 -24.16 3.28
CA ILE A 177 3.79 -24.81 2.11
C ILE A 177 2.33 -25.10 2.44
N GLU A 178 2.05 -25.65 3.61
CA GLU A 178 0.69 -25.92 4.08
C GLU A 178 -0.14 -24.65 4.09
N GLY A 179 0.35 -23.57 4.71
CA GLY A 179 -0.34 -22.29 4.77
C GLY A 179 -0.53 -21.61 3.41
N MET A 180 0.31 -21.91 2.41
CA MET A 180 0.14 -21.41 1.04
C MET A 180 -0.81 -22.25 0.19
N THR A 181 -1.01 -23.52 0.53
CA THR A 181 -1.82 -24.46 -0.28
C THR A 181 -3.21 -24.71 0.27
N HIS A 182 -3.43 -24.54 1.58
CA HIS A 182 -4.74 -24.67 2.23
C HIS A 182 -5.46 -23.32 2.28
N TRP A 183 -6.35 -23.11 1.32
CA TRP A 183 -7.05 -21.82 1.14
C TRP A 183 -8.35 -21.81 1.96
N TYR A 184 -8.28 -21.30 3.16
CA TYR A 184 -9.45 -21.09 4.00
C TYR A 184 -9.27 -19.84 4.86
N PHE A 185 -10.38 -19.34 5.39
CA PHE A 185 -10.37 -18.26 6.37
C PHE A 185 -10.65 -18.85 7.77
N PRO A 186 -9.66 -18.85 8.67
CA PRO A 186 -9.92 -19.18 10.07
C PRO A 186 -11.02 -18.31 10.67
N ALA A 187 -11.71 -18.81 11.69
CA ALA A 187 -12.75 -18.05 12.38
C ALA A 187 -12.22 -16.68 12.83
N GLY A 188 -12.98 -15.61 12.58
CA GLY A 188 -12.63 -14.25 12.93
C GLY A 188 -11.56 -13.57 12.05
N SER A 189 -11.00 -14.25 11.01
CA SER A 189 -9.91 -13.72 10.22
C SER A 189 -10.31 -12.75 9.10
N LEU A 190 -11.59 -12.68 8.73
CA LEU A 190 -12.05 -11.95 7.53
C LEU A 190 -11.71 -10.46 7.56
N TYR A 191 -11.87 -9.80 8.71
CA TYR A 191 -11.52 -8.38 8.85
C TYR A 191 -10.03 -8.13 8.69
N LEU A 192 -9.21 -8.98 9.33
CA LEU A 192 -7.77 -8.87 9.24
C LEU A 192 -7.29 -9.16 7.81
N ALA A 193 -7.86 -10.18 7.16
CA ALA A 193 -7.60 -10.48 5.77
C ALA A 193 -8.00 -9.32 4.84
N LEU A 194 -9.16 -8.69 5.07
CA LEU A 194 -9.57 -7.50 4.31
C LEU A 194 -8.59 -6.34 4.49
N GLY A 195 -8.21 -6.02 5.73
CA GLY A 195 -7.22 -4.98 6.02
C GLY A 195 -5.87 -5.29 5.40
N PHE A 196 -5.41 -6.53 5.46
CA PHE A 196 -4.16 -7.00 4.87
C PHE A 196 -4.18 -6.86 3.34
N ILE A 197 -5.21 -7.35 2.66
CA ILE A 197 -5.34 -7.25 1.21
C ILE A 197 -5.49 -5.80 0.76
N SER A 198 -6.31 -4.99 1.45
CA SER A 198 -6.59 -3.61 1.06
C SER A 198 -5.37 -2.71 1.12
N THR A 199 -4.43 -2.99 2.02
CA THR A 199 -3.16 -2.26 2.11
C THR A 199 -2.14 -2.72 1.08
N HIS A 200 -2.09 -4.01 0.76
CA HIS A 200 -1.06 -4.61 -0.10
C HIS A 200 -1.41 -4.56 -1.58
N ALA A 201 -2.70 -4.67 -1.94
CA ALA A 201 -3.16 -4.76 -3.32
C ALA A 201 -4.31 -3.78 -3.60
N SER A 202 -4.12 -2.49 -3.30
CA SER A 202 -5.12 -1.46 -3.54
C SER A 202 -5.20 -1.03 -5.00
N ILE A 203 -6.41 -0.96 -5.55
CA ILE A 203 -6.67 -0.38 -6.88
C ILE A 203 -6.22 1.09 -6.97
N THR A 204 -6.29 1.83 -5.85
CA THR A 204 -5.85 3.24 -5.79
C THR A 204 -4.38 3.39 -6.10
N THR A 205 -3.56 2.38 -5.79
CA THR A 205 -2.13 2.36 -6.08
C THR A 205 -1.88 2.29 -7.59
N GLY A 206 -2.57 1.39 -8.30
CA GLY A 206 -2.50 1.30 -9.76
C GLY A 206 -2.96 2.59 -10.44
N ILE A 207 -4.07 3.17 -10.00
CA ILE A 207 -4.59 4.44 -10.52
C ILE A 207 -3.57 5.57 -10.31
N TYR A 208 -2.97 5.69 -9.13
CA TYR A 208 -1.97 6.73 -8.85
C TYR A 208 -0.70 6.55 -9.68
N GLY A 209 -0.25 5.32 -9.89
CA GLY A 209 0.89 5.01 -10.76
C GLY A 209 0.78 5.60 -12.15
N THR A 210 -0.44 5.80 -12.66
CA THR A 210 -0.67 6.43 -13.97
C THR A 210 -0.32 7.92 -14.02
N TYR A 211 -0.28 8.59 -12.90
CA TYR A 211 0.19 9.99 -12.78
C TYR A 211 1.72 10.04 -12.70
N LEU A 212 2.36 9.05 -12.07
CA LEU A 212 3.81 8.93 -11.97
C LEU A 212 4.45 8.46 -13.29
N SER A 213 3.78 7.64 -14.07
CA SER A 213 4.30 7.10 -15.34
C SER A 213 4.59 8.18 -16.39
N LYS A 214 3.93 9.34 -16.31
CA LYS A 214 4.21 10.50 -17.17
C LYS A 214 5.62 11.07 -16.95
N GLU A 215 6.11 11.06 -15.72
CA GLU A 215 7.45 11.54 -15.37
C GLU A 215 8.55 10.64 -15.98
N LYS A 216 8.27 9.36 -16.13
CA LYS A 216 9.17 8.37 -16.77
C LYS A 216 9.12 8.38 -18.30
N LYS A 217 8.29 9.23 -18.91
CA LYS A 217 8.12 9.34 -20.37
C LYS A 217 7.84 7.98 -21.04
N TRP A 218 7.02 7.14 -20.40
CA TRP A 218 6.62 5.87 -20.98
C TRP A 218 5.78 6.07 -22.24
N SER A 219 5.97 5.18 -23.20
CA SER A 219 5.32 5.18 -24.50
C SER A 219 4.51 3.90 -24.71
N LYS A 220 3.78 3.81 -25.83
CA LYS A 220 3.08 2.57 -26.21
C LYS A 220 4.01 1.36 -26.34
N ASP A 221 5.30 1.56 -26.57
CA ASP A 221 6.27 0.49 -26.67
C ASP A 221 6.41 -0.27 -25.35
N ASP A 222 6.24 0.43 -24.23
CA ASP A 222 6.33 -0.16 -22.89
C ASP A 222 5.18 -1.15 -22.59
N LEU A 223 4.13 -1.20 -23.41
CA LEU A 223 3.10 -2.24 -23.37
C LEU A 223 3.64 -3.61 -23.79
N TYR A 224 4.66 -3.65 -24.66
CA TYR A 224 5.11 -4.87 -25.34
C TYR A 224 6.56 -5.26 -25.05
N ASN A 225 7.38 -4.32 -24.59
CA ASN A 225 8.80 -4.53 -24.31
C ASN A 225 9.08 -5.15 -22.93
N GLY A 226 8.06 -5.29 -22.08
CA GLY A 226 8.15 -5.83 -20.72
C GLY A 226 8.32 -4.79 -19.62
N GLY A 227 8.55 -3.51 -19.95
CA GLY A 227 8.80 -2.44 -18.96
C GLY A 227 7.66 -2.24 -17.97
N MET A 228 6.44 -2.20 -18.46
CA MET A 228 5.23 -2.06 -17.63
C MET A 228 5.06 -3.21 -16.62
N LEU A 229 5.30 -4.46 -17.08
CA LEU A 229 5.19 -5.64 -16.22
C LEU A 229 6.33 -5.70 -15.20
N ALA A 230 7.55 -5.35 -15.60
CA ALA A 230 8.70 -5.32 -14.71
C ALA A 230 8.49 -4.31 -13.56
N ASP A 231 7.94 -3.13 -13.86
CA ASP A 231 7.64 -2.12 -12.85
C ASP A 231 6.55 -2.57 -11.87
N ALA A 232 5.47 -3.20 -12.38
CA ALA A 232 4.41 -3.77 -11.54
C ALA A 232 4.93 -4.92 -10.65
N LEU A 233 5.77 -5.80 -11.21
CA LEU A 233 6.39 -6.88 -10.45
C LEU A 233 7.35 -6.33 -9.37
N ALA A 234 8.16 -5.32 -9.68
CA ALA A 234 9.06 -4.71 -8.71
C ALA A 234 8.29 -4.16 -7.50
N HIS A 235 7.14 -3.50 -7.72
CA HIS A 235 6.25 -3.03 -6.67
C HIS A 235 5.75 -4.19 -5.80
N VAL A 236 5.18 -5.19 -6.41
CA VAL A 236 4.54 -6.31 -5.69
C VAL A 236 5.56 -7.17 -4.95
N ILE A 237 6.69 -7.49 -5.58
CA ILE A 237 7.78 -8.25 -4.96
C ILE A 237 8.32 -7.47 -3.74
N GLY A 238 8.53 -6.16 -3.87
CA GLY A 238 8.98 -5.33 -2.75
C GLY A 238 8.05 -5.41 -1.54
N ILE A 239 6.74 -5.32 -1.75
CA ILE A 239 5.74 -5.44 -0.68
C ILE A 239 5.75 -6.85 -0.06
N ILE A 240 5.75 -7.91 -0.88
CA ILE A 240 5.70 -9.30 -0.40
C ILE A 240 6.96 -9.67 0.37
N LEU A 241 8.13 -9.23 -0.06
CA LEU A 241 9.37 -9.49 0.66
C LEU A 241 9.34 -8.89 2.07
N VAL A 242 8.88 -7.64 2.19
CA VAL A 242 8.76 -6.98 3.50
C VAL A 242 7.71 -7.66 4.37
N SER A 243 6.48 -7.76 3.89
CA SER A 243 5.38 -8.27 4.69
C SER A 243 5.46 -9.77 4.94
N GLY A 244 6.06 -10.54 4.02
CA GLY A 244 6.30 -11.96 4.20
C GLY A 244 7.23 -12.26 5.37
N ALA A 245 8.35 -11.54 5.48
CA ALA A 245 9.25 -11.65 6.63
C ALA A 245 8.52 -11.32 7.95
N ILE A 246 7.71 -10.25 7.94
CA ILE A 246 6.96 -9.81 9.14
C ILE A 246 5.93 -10.85 9.56
N VAL A 247 5.13 -11.39 8.61
CA VAL A 247 4.16 -12.47 8.89
C VAL A 247 4.85 -13.69 9.47
N LEU A 248 5.95 -14.13 8.88
CA LEU A 248 6.69 -15.29 9.35
C LEU A 248 7.29 -15.09 10.74
N VAL A 249 7.85 -13.92 11.03
CA VAL A 249 8.33 -13.59 12.37
C VAL A 249 7.17 -13.61 13.37
N GLY A 250 6.03 -13.02 13.04
CA GLY A 250 4.83 -13.06 13.87
C GLY A 250 4.33 -14.48 14.15
N ALA A 251 4.34 -15.33 13.12
CA ALA A 251 3.95 -16.73 13.23
C ALA A 251 4.87 -17.57 14.12
N ILE A 252 6.15 -17.24 14.18
CA ILE A 252 7.14 -18.01 14.96
C ILE A 252 7.27 -17.45 16.38
N VAL A 253 7.27 -16.11 16.52
CA VAL A 253 7.61 -15.45 17.80
C VAL A 253 6.40 -15.25 18.70
N LEU A 254 5.22 -14.90 18.12
CA LEU A 254 4.06 -14.51 18.92
C LEU A 254 2.95 -15.56 18.91
N HIS A 255 2.68 -16.18 17.77
CA HIS A 255 1.57 -17.12 17.60
C HIS A 255 1.62 -18.33 18.56
N PRO A 256 2.77 -18.97 18.83
CA PRO A 256 2.84 -20.12 19.75
C PRO A 256 2.45 -19.78 21.20
N TYR A 257 2.53 -18.51 21.57
CA TYR A 257 2.17 -18.02 22.91
C TYR A 257 0.77 -17.37 22.95
N ASN A 258 0.00 -17.43 21.86
CA ASN A 258 -1.29 -16.76 21.72
C ASN A 258 -1.25 -15.24 22.03
N LEU A 259 -0.13 -14.59 21.71
CA LEU A 259 0.06 -13.17 21.93
C LEU A 259 -0.56 -12.37 20.78
N SER A 260 -1.59 -11.58 21.09
CA SER A 260 -2.19 -10.63 20.15
C SER A 260 -1.44 -9.30 20.14
N ILE A 261 -1.49 -8.59 19.03
CA ILE A 261 -0.87 -7.26 18.89
C ILE A 261 -1.95 -6.19 19.04
N SER A 262 -1.97 -5.51 20.17
CA SER A 262 -2.89 -4.41 20.49
C SER A 262 -2.16 -3.14 20.94
N SER A 263 -0.86 -3.20 21.18
CA SER A 263 -0.02 -2.08 21.63
C SER A 263 1.28 -1.95 20.84
N PRO A 264 1.91 -0.76 20.81
CA PRO A 264 3.21 -0.58 20.18
C PRO A 264 4.30 -1.49 20.75
N THR A 265 4.27 -1.73 22.08
CA THR A 265 5.24 -2.61 22.75
C THR A 265 5.14 -4.05 22.25
N GLN A 266 3.91 -4.59 22.14
CA GLN A 266 3.69 -5.94 21.60
C GLN A 266 4.16 -6.04 20.12
N LEU A 267 4.02 -4.98 19.34
CA LEU A 267 4.55 -4.95 17.98
C LEU A 267 6.08 -5.06 17.97
N SER A 268 6.76 -4.47 18.96
CA SER A 268 8.22 -4.57 19.08
C SER A 268 8.70 -5.95 19.50
N ASP A 269 7.85 -6.77 20.10
CA ASP A 269 8.18 -8.13 20.56
C ASP A 269 8.63 -9.05 19.40
N LEU A 270 8.21 -8.74 18.17
CA LEU A 270 8.69 -9.41 16.96
C LEU A 270 10.21 -9.39 16.79
N LEU A 271 10.86 -8.35 17.28
CA LEU A 271 12.31 -8.19 17.16
C LEU A 271 13.09 -8.62 18.42
N LYS A 272 12.41 -8.95 19.51
CA LYS A 272 13.04 -9.35 20.77
C LYS A 272 13.99 -10.55 20.67
N PRO A 273 13.69 -11.61 19.88
CA PRO A 273 14.60 -12.76 19.77
C PRO A 273 15.99 -12.38 19.26
N PHE A 274 16.08 -11.36 18.40
CA PHE A 274 17.34 -10.88 17.84
C PHE A 274 17.96 -9.71 18.63
N LEU A 275 17.10 -8.74 19.04
CA LEU A 275 17.56 -7.46 19.59
C LEU A 275 17.43 -7.36 21.12
N GLY A 276 16.81 -8.36 21.76
CA GLY A 276 16.51 -8.31 23.19
C GLY A 276 15.46 -7.24 23.53
N THR A 277 15.20 -7.07 24.82
CA THR A 277 14.14 -6.18 25.33
C THR A 277 14.48 -4.70 25.19
N THR A 278 15.76 -4.34 25.13
CA THR A 278 16.22 -2.94 25.09
C THR A 278 16.21 -2.38 23.68
N PHE A 279 16.74 -3.11 22.70
CA PHE A 279 16.89 -2.60 21.33
C PHE A 279 15.70 -2.86 20.45
N ALA A 280 14.88 -3.88 20.72
CA ALA A 280 13.71 -4.18 19.91
C ALA A 280 12.71 -3.01 19.82
N PRO A 281 12.30 -2.32 20.90
CA PRO A 281 11.44 -1.15 20.81
C PRO A 281 12.07 0.01 20.04
N ILE A 282 13.36 0.23 20.18
CA ILE A 282 14.07 1.31 19.48
C ILE A 282 14.08 1.07 17.98
N ILE A 283 14.48 -0.12 17.54
CA ILE A 283 14.54 -0.46 16.11
C ILE A 283 13.15 -0.50 15.50
N MET A 284 12.16 -1.06 16.21
CA MET A 284 10.75 -1.04 15.76
C MET A 284 10.22 0.39 15.67
N GLY A 285 10.51 1.24 16.65
CA GLY A 285 10.11 2.64 16.65
C GLY A 285 10.71 3.42 15.47
N ILE A 286 12.00 3.25 15.20
CA ILE A 286 12.67 3.85 14.03
C ILE A 286 12.03 3.34 12.74
N ALA A 287 11.76 2.05 12.63
CA ALA A 287 11.15 1.43 11.45
C ALA A 287 9.74 1.98 11.18
N LEU A 288 8.91 2.03 12.22
CA LEU A 288 7.56 2.60 12.14
C LEU A 288 7.60 4.09 11.78
N LEU A 289 8.52 4.85 12.39
CA LEU A 289 8.64 6.29 12.14
C LEU A 289 9.05 6.56 10.70
N ALA A 290 10.07 5.85 10.21
CA ALA A 290 10.55 6.00 8.82
C ALA A 290 9.47 5.60 7.82
N SER A 291 8.81 4.46 8.02
CA SER A 291 7.73 3.99 7.15
C SER A 291 6.52 4.93 7.16
N ALA A 292 6.13 5.43 8.36
CA ALA A 292 5.03 6.38 8.51
C ALA A 292 5.33 7.70 7.78
N PHE A 293 6.53 8.23 7.94
CA PHE A 293 6.94 9.49 7.33
C PHE A 293 6.94 9.40 5.80
N SER A 294 7.54 8.35 5.23
CA SER A 294 7.53 8.09 3.80
C SER A 294 6.11 7.96 3.25
N SER A 295 5.30 7.15 3.92
CA SER A 295 3.93 6.88 3.51
C SER A 295 3.04 8.13 3.65
N LEU A 296 3.17 8.94 4.71
CA LEU A 296 2.43 10.19 4.88
C LEU A 296 2.75 11.18 3.75
N LEU A 297 4.03 11.38 3.43
CA LEU A 297 4.45 12.26 2.35
C LEU A 297 3.83 11.85 1.01
N GLY A 298 3.96 10.58 0.65
CA GLY A 298 3.45 10.08 -0.62
C GLY A 298 1.92 10.04 -0.68
N ASN A 299 1.27 9.59 0.41
CA ASN A 299 -0.16 9.34 0.42
C ASN A 299 -1.01 10.61 0.50
N THR A 300 -0.57 11.65 1.23
CA THR A 300 -1.28 12.94 1.28
C THR A 300 -1.30 13.62 -0.08
N HIS A 301 -0.16 13.62 -0.81
CA HIS A 301 -0.13 14.11 -2.19
C HIS A 301 -1.00 13.26 -3.11
N ARG A 302 -0.92 11.93 -3.01
CA ARG A 302 -1.75 10.98 -3.76
C ARG A 302 -3.23 11.29 -3.58
N SER A 303 -3.68 11.53 -2.35
CA SER A 303 -5.09 11.81 -2.05
C SER A 303 -5.60 13.03 -2.82
N VAL A 304 -4.85 14.13 -2.79
CA VAL A 304 -5.25 15.38 -3.47
C VAL A 304 -5.17 15.24 -4.99
N VAL A 305 -4.15 14.57 -5.52
CA VAL A 305 -4.03 14.28 -6.97
C VAL A 305 -5.26 13.53 -7.47
N LEU A 306 -5.69 12.49 -6.76
CA LEU A 306 -6.83 11.67 -7.17
C LEU A 306 -8.16 12.44 -7.05
N LEU A 307 -8.34 13.22 -5.98
CA LEU A 307 -9.51 14.11 -5.83
C LEU A 307 -9.57 15.14 -6.96
N ASN A 308 -8.47 15.85 -7.18
CA ASN A 308 -8.36 16.86 -8.23
C ASN A 308 -8.63 16.28 -9.62
N ALA A 309 -8.12 15.08 -9.90
CA ALA A 309 -8.42 14.39 -11.15
C ALA A 309 -9.91 14.12 -11.33
N GLY A 310 -10.62 13.73 -10.27
CA GLY A 310 -12.07 13.57 -10.25
C GLY A 310 -12.81 14.85 -10.64
N PHE A 311 -12.31 16.01 -10.21
CA PHE A 311 -12.89 17.32 -10.50
C PHE A 311 -12.27 18.01 -11.74
N ASN A 312 -11.39 17.36 -12.47
CA ASN A 312 -10.63 17.90 -13.61
C ASN A 312 -9.80 19.14 -13.26
N LYS A 313 -9.23 19.15 -12.06
CA LYS A 313 -8.30 20.16 -11.55
C LYS A 313 -6.84 19.74 -11.78
N PRO A 314 -5.86 20.65 -11.58
CA PRO A 314 -4.43 20.33 -11.72
C PRO A 314 -4.01 19.13 -10.87
N THR A 315 -3.19 18.25 -11.46
CA THR A 315 -2.68 17.02 -10.82
C THR A 315 -1.15 16.96 -10.75
N ASN A 316 -0.46 18.04 -11.16
CA ASN A 316 0.99 18.14 -11.05
C ASN A 316 1.38 18.35 -9.58
N LEU A 317 2.31 17.54 -9.08
CA LEU A 317 2.77 17.55 -7.68
C LEU A 317 3.38 18.90 -7.26
N ASP A 318 3.99 19.64 -8.17
CA ASP A 318 4.56 20.97 -7.89
C ASP A 318 3.51 22.09 -7.78
N HIS A 319 2.25 21.80 -8.11
CA HIS A 319 1.20 22.81 -8.07
C HIS A 319 0.80 23.13 -6.63
N LYS A 320 0.75 24.44 -6.28
CA LYS A 320 0.43 24.92 -4.91
C LYS A 320 -0.85 24.31 -4.33
N SER A 321 -1.88 24.07 -5.16
CA SER A 321 -3.13 23.45 -4.67
C SER A 321 -2.93 22.02 -4.17
N ILE A 322 -1.96 21.28 -4.71
CA ILE A 322 -1.63 19.94 -4.24
C ILE A 322 -0.92 20.01 -2.88
N GLN A 323 0.05 20.91 -2.73
CA GLN A 323 0.77 21.09 -1.47
C GLN A 323 -0.16 21.55 -0.33
N ILE A 324 -0.98 22.58 -0.58
CA ILE A 324 -1.96 23.08 0.40
C ILE A 324 -3.00 21.99 0.70
N GLY A 325 -3.51 21.31 -0.33
CA GLY A 325 -4.45 20.22 -0.17
C GLY A 325 -3.89 19.07 0.67
N ALA A 326 -2.61 18.73 0.50
CA ALA A 326 -1.93 17.71 1.29
C ALA A 326 -1.88 18.08 2.78
N VAL A 327 -1.61 19.35 3.12
CA VAL A 327 -1.65 19.86 4.49
C VAL A 327 -3.08 19.80 5.06
N ILE A 328 -4.09 20.17 4.27
CA ILE A 328 -5.50 20.07 4.69
C ILE A 328 -5.87 18.62 5.00
N VAL A 329 -5.51 17.69 4.13
CA VAL A 329 -5.75 16.25 4.35
C VAL A 329 -5.06 15.76 5.61
N LEU A 330 -3.82 16.22 5.84
CA LEU A 330 -3.07 15.88 7.05
C LEU A 330 -3.78 16.37 8.32
N ILE A 331 -4.26 17.62 8.31
CA ILE A 331 -4.98 18.21 9.44
C ILE A 331 -6.30 17.48 9.70
N ILE A 332 -7.11 17.23 8.67
CA ILE A 332 -8.39 16.51 8.81
C ILE A 332 -8.14 15.10 9.37
N SER A 333 -7.16 14.39 8.80
CA SER A 333 -6.82 13.05 9.27
C SER A 333 -6.29 13.04 10.70
N ALA A 334 -5.53 14.06 11.09
CA ALA A 334 -5.05 14.24 12.47
C ALA A 334 -6.20 14.46 13.45
N ILE A 335 -7.14 15.34 13.13
CA ILE A 335 -8.34 15.59 13.96
C ILE A 335 -9.10 14.27 14.18
N ILE A 336 -9.33 13.50 13.12
CA ILE A 336 -10.01 12.21 13.22
C ILE A 336 -9.20 11.23 14.08
N SER A 337 -7.88 11.14 13.85
CA SER A 337 -6.99 10.25 14.62
C SER A 337 -7.01 10.59 16.11
N PHE A 338 -6.92 11.89 16.46
CA PHE A 338 -6.86 12.32 17.85
C PHE A 338 -8.20 12.25 18.58
N SER A 339 -9.30 12.24 17.83
CA SER A 339 -10.65 12.01 18.39
C SER A 339 -10.86 10.54 18.77
N TYR A 340 -10.02 9.63 18.29
CA TYR A 340 -10.11 8.22 18.64
C TYR A 340 -9.61 7.97 20.07
N GLY A 341 -10.43 7.24 20.86
CA GLY A 341 -10.14 6.97 22.27
C GLY A 341 -9.33 5.70 22.55
N GLY A 342 -9.11 4.86 21.53
CA GLY A 342 -8.44 3.56 21.67
C GLY A 342 -6.94 3.59 21.37
N SER A 343 -6.37 2.40 21.21
CA SER A 343 -4.95 2.21 20.91
C SER A 343 -4.60 2.71 19.50
N PRO A 344 -3.41 3.28 19.29
CA PRO A 344 -2.94 3.65 17.94
C PRO A 344 -2.83 2.42 17.02
N ILE A 345 -2.51 1.24 17.53
CA ILE A 345 -2.43 0.00 16.75
C ILE A 345 -3.83 -0.42 16.24
N GLU A 346 -4.83 -0.31 17.08
CA GLU A 346 -6.22 -0.58 16.70
C GLU A 346 -6.71 0.40 15.63
N LEU A 347 -6.39 1.70 15.77
CA LEU A 347 -6.75 2.71 14.76
C LEU A 347 -6.04 2.46 13.42
N ILE A 348 -4.79 2.00 13.42
CA ILE A 348 -4.10 1.57 12.19
C ILE A 348 -4.89 0.43 11.54
N TYR A 349 -5.29 -0.56 12.31
CA TYR A 349 -6.02 -1.72 11.82
C TYR A 349 -7.37 -1.34 11.20
N ILE A 350 -8.19 -0.58 11.92
CA ILE A 350 -9.50 -0.10 11.45
C ILE A 350 -9.34 0.75 10.18
N SER A 351 -8.37 1.66 10.18
CA SER A 351 -8.08 2.51 9.03
C SER A 351 -7.71 1.71 7.79
N ASN A 352 -6.94 0.63 7.94
CA ASN A 352 -6.56 -0.23 6.83
C ASN A 352 -7.76 -0.96 6.22
N ILE A 353 -8.70 -1.43 7.02
CA ILE A 353 -9.96 -2.01 6.53
C ILE A 353 -10.74 -0.96 5.72
N ALA A 354 -10.86 0.25 6.26
CA ALA A 354 -11.58 1.34 5.63
C ALA A 354 -10.98 1.79 4.28
N THR A 355 -9.70 1.50 4.01
CA THR A 355 -9.09 1.79 2.70
C THR A 355 -9.75 1.03 1.55
N SER A 356 -10.45 -0.06 1.83
CA SER A 356 -11.18 -0.86 0.83
C SER A 356 -12.33 -0.10 0.15
N VAL A 357 -12.77 1.04 0.69
CA VAL A 357 -13.90 1.85 0.21
C VAL A 357 -13.80 2.24 -1.28
N ALA A 358 -12.60 2.37 -1.81
CA ALA A 358 -12.40 2.73 -3.22
C ALA A 358 -12.65 1.56 -4.18
N THR A 359 -12.44 0.33 -3.75
CA THR A 359 -12.40 -0.86 -4.62
C THR A 359 -13.72 -1.12 -5.34
N PRO A 360 -14.91 -1.04 -4.71
CA PRO A 360 -16.18 -1.33 -5.40
C PRO A 360 -16.41 -0.43 -6.62
N VAL A 361 -16.12 0.85 -6.51
CA VAL A 361 -16.38 1.82 -7.58
C VAL A 361 -15.21 1.94 -8.55
N ALA A 362 -14.01 2.19 -8.03
CA ALA A 362 -12.83 2.38 -8.86
C ALA A 362 -12.44 1.08 -9.59
N GLY A 363 -12.53 -0.06 -8.91
CA GLY A 363 -12.28 -1.37 -9.51
C GLY A 363 -13.24 -1.69 -10.64
N LEU A 364 -14.54 -1.46 -10.43
CA LEU A 364 -15.56 -1.65 -11.46
C LEU A 364 -15.29 -0.80 -12.71
N LEU A 365 -15.09 0.50 -12.55
CA LEU A 365 -14.90 1.41 -13.69
C LEU A 365 -13.57 1.15 -14.42
N MET A 366 -12.51 0.78 -13.71
CA MET A 366 -11.25 0.36 -14.32
C MET A 366 -11.41 -0.95 -15.09
N MET A 367 -12.15 -1.91 -14.55
CA MET A 367 -12.49 -3.15 -15.25
C MET A 367 -13.27 -2.84 -16.52
N LEU A 368 -14.35 -2.05 -16.45
CA LEU A 368 -15.16 -1.68 -17.61
C LEU A 368 -14.36 -0.94 -18.70
N LEU A 369 -13.36 -0.10 -18.33
CA LEU A 369 -12.46 0.53 -19.30
C LEU A 369 -11.65 -0.50 -20.11
N LEU A 370 -11.18 -1.57 -19.49
CA LEU A 370 -10.43 -2.62 -20.18
C LEU A 370 -11.26 -3.36 -21.22
N PHE A 371 -12.59 -3.43 -21.05
CA PHE A 371 -13.51 -4.09 -21.98
C PHE A 371 -13.96 -3.17 -23.12
N LYS A 372 -13.78 -1.84 -23.01
CA LYS A 372 -14.17 -0.90 -24.06
C LYS A 372 -13.31 -1.06 -25.31
N LYS A 373 -13.97 -1.22 -26.47
CA LYS A 373 -13.30 -1.33 -27.78
C LYS A 373 -12.46 -0.08 -28.07
N ASP A 374 -13.02 1.10 -27.80
CA ASP A 374 -12.39 2.40 -28.07
C ASP A 374 -11.12 2.64 -27.26
N VAL A 375 -11.02 2.07 -26.06
CA VAL A 375 -9.81 2.13 -25.25
C VAL A 375 -8.67 1.33 -25.89
N ASN A 376 -8.98 0.18 -26.48
CA ASN A 376 -7.97 -0.68 -27.10
C ASN A 376 -7.46 -0.14 -28.45
N LYS A 377 -8.14 0.81 -29.10
CA LYS A 377 -7.68 1.54 -30.32
C LYS A 377 -7.03 0.64 -31.38
N GLY A 378 -7.64 -0.50 -31.70
CA GLY A 378 -7.15 -1.44 -32.71
C GLY A 378 -6.04 -2.40 -32.23
N GLU A 379 -5.57 -2.24 -31.01
CA GLU A 379 -4.62 -3.22 -30.39
C GLU A 379 -5.34 -4.53 -30.04
N LYS A 380 -4.56 -5.63 -29.97
CA LYS A 380 -5.11 -6.93 -29.55
C LYS A 380 -5.76 -6.82 -28.18
N ARG A 381 -6.96 -7.38 -28.05
CA ARG A 381 -7.67 -7.44 -26.77
C ARG A 381 -6.83 -8.22 -25.75
N PRO A 382 -6.64 -7.67 -24.55
CA PRO A 382 -5.84 -8.31 -23.51
C PRO A 382 -6.69 -9.30 -22.70
N TYR A 383 -7.19 -10.38 -23.32
CA TYR A 383 -8.10 -11.34 -22.68
C TYR A 383 -7.60 -11.80 -21.32
N LEU A 384 -6.31 -12.16 -21.21
CA LEU A 384 -5.71 -12.59 -19.95
C LEU A 384 -5.82 -11.50 -18.87
N LEU A 385 -5.51 -10.24 -19.20
CA LEU A 385 -5.61 -9.13 -18.28
C LEU A 385 -7.06 -8.80 -17.92
N GLN A 386 -7.98 -8.92 -18.88
CA GLN A 386 -9.42 -8.75 -18.63
C GLN A 386 -9.94 -9.79 -17.66
N THR A 387 -9.61 -11.08 -17.88
CA THR A 387 -9.97 -12.17 -16.96
C THR A 387 -9.33 -11.98 -15.59
N ALA A 388 -8.05 -11.65 -15.53
CA ALA A 388 -7.35 -11.36 -14.28
C ALA A 388 -8.02 -10.20 -13.52
N MET A 389 -8.44 -9.14 -14.21
CA MET A 389 -9.13 -8.00 -13.60
C MET A 389 -10.50 -8.38 -13.05
N VAL A 390 -11.27 -9.22 -13.76
CA VAL A 390 -12.56 -9.75 -13.27
C VAL A 390 -12.35 -10.57 -12.01
N ILE A 391 -11.41 -11.51 -12.02
CA ILE A 391 -11.09 -12.34 -10.86
C ILE A 391 -10.67 -11.48 -9.67
N SER A 392 -9.74 -10.53 -9.88
CA SER A 392 -9.24 -9.63 -8.84
C SER A 392 -10.36 -8.78 -8.24
N TYR A 393 -11.19 -8.19 -9.08
CA TYR A 393 -12.30 -7.35 -8.64
C TYR A 393 -13.35 -8.17 -7.86
N THR A 394 -13.75 -9.33 -8.39
CA THR A 394 -14.75 -10.20 -7.76
C THR A 394 -14.25 -10.71 -6.41
N PHE A 395 -12.99 -11.12 -6.31
CA PHE A 395 -12.39 -11.56 -5.06
C PHE A 395 -12.40 -10.44 -3.99
N CYS A 396 -11.97 -9.23 -4.34
CA CYS A 396 -12.03 -8.09 -3.41
C CYS A 396 -13.46 -7.78 -2.97
N LEU A 397 -14.40 -7.74 -3.93
CA LEU A 397 -15.80 -7.44 -3.62
C LEU A 397 -16.41 -8.51 -2.72
N ALA A 398 -16.15 -9.79 -3.00
CA ALA A 398 -16.63 -10.89 -2.17
C ALA A 398 -16.07 -10.81 -0.74
N LEU A 399 -14.78 -10.48 -0.58
CA LEU A 399 -14.18 -10.32 0.73
C LEU A 399 -14.76 -9.12 1.50
N ILE A 400 -15.02 -7.99 0.84
CA ILE A 400 -15.66 -6.82 1.44
C ILE A 400 -17.07 -7.21 1.94
N ILE A 401 -17.86 -7.87 1.08
CA ILE A 401 -19.23 -8.30 1.43
C ILE A 401 -19.20 -9.31 2.59
N ALA A 402 -18.33 -10.33 2.51
CA ALA A 402 -18.19 -11.34 3.57
C ALA A 402 -17.77 -10.70 4.91
N SER A 403 -16.87 -9.73 4.88
CA SER A 403 -16.46 -8.99 6.08
C SER A 403 -17.64 -8.18 6.66
N ILE A 404 -18.44 -7.51 5.85
CA ILE A 404 -19.62 -6.79 6.32
C ILE A 404 -20.63 -7.74 6.96
N ILE A 405 -20.95 -8.86 6.29
CA ILE A 405 -21.93 -9.86 6.80
C ILE A 405 -21.44 -10.48 8.12
N SER A 406 -20.15 -10.65 8.32
CA SER A 406 -19.62 -11.25 9.56
C SER A 406 -19.75 -10.34 10.80
N VAL A 407 -20.24 -9.10 10.67
CA VAL A 407 -20.56 -8.19 11.80
C VAL A 407 -21.95 -8.43 12.33
N PHE A 408 -22.86 -8.85 11.46
CA PHE A 408 -24.28 -9.06 11.78
C PHE A 408 -24.58 -10.54 12.00
#